data_f6653776250c3d4a2c550fc828acc32b
#
_entry.id   f6653776250c3d4a2c550fc828acc32b
#
_cell.length_a   1.000
_cell.length_b   1.000
_cell.length_c   1.000
_cell.angle_alpha   90.00
_cell.angle_beta   90.00
_cell.angle_gamma   90.00
#
_symmetry.space_group_name_H-M   'P 1'
#
loop_
_entity.id
_entity.type
_entity.pdbx_description
1 polymer ?
#
loop_
_entity_poly.entity_id
_entity_poly.type
_entity_poly.pdbx_seq_one_letter_code
_entity_poly.pdbx_strand_id
1 'polypeptide(L)'
;MTVTGEHLPIGGRFDGFEHRFAVRVYFEDTDLSGVVYHANYLRYMERARSDMLRVVGIDQRAAHEAGQGAYAVTDIAIRYAASARLDDDLVVTSRLIEVSAVRVVIHQTVRCGAVKLTDARVTVAWVGPNGRPRRQPADWIAIYQRLVWQGDTQHP
;
A
#
# COMPACT_ATOMS: atom_id res chain seq x y z
N MET A 1 23.58 5.36 16.74
CA MET A 1 23.40 6.79 16.45
C MET A 1 21.93 7.08 16.29
N THR A 2 21.38 7.98 17.08
CA THR A 2 19.95 8.32 17.01
C THR A 2 19.72 9.30 15.88
N VAL A 3 18.90 8.94 14.91
CA VAL A 3 18.50 9.83 13.82
C VAL A 3 17.43 10.78 14.36
N THR A 4 17.64 12.09 14.18
CA THR A 4 16.65 13.09 14.59
C THR A 4 15.46 13.08 13.64
N GLY A 5 14.29 13.55 14.10
CA GLY A 5 13.07 13.60 13.28
C GLY A 5 13.22 14.33 11.96
N GLU A 6 14.17 15.25 11.85
CA GLU A 6 14.46 16.02 10.63
C GLU A 6 15.00 15.16 9.47
N HIS A 7 15.56 14.01 9.78
CA HIS A 7 16.19 13.13 8.79
C HIS A 7 15.42 11.83 8.57
N LEU A 8 14.23 11.70 9.16
CA LEU A 8 13.38 10.54 8.93
C LEU A 8 12.54 10.71 7.66
N PRO A 9 12.32 9.63 6.91
CA PRO A 9 11.37 9.67 5.79
C PRO A 9 9.98 10.10 6.25
N ILE A 10 9.32 10.91 5.43
CA ILE A 10 7.94 11.32 5.70
C ILE A 10 7.03 10.14 5.42
N GLY A 11 6.27 9.70 6.43
CA GLY A 11 5.25 8.66 6.30
C GLY A 11 3.92 9.21 5.82
N GLY A 12 3.03 8.29 5.47
CA GLY A 12 1.65 8.60 5.14
C GLY A 12 0.77 8.70 6.38
N ARG A 13 -0.52 8.91 6.14
CA ARG A 13 -1.53 9.02 7.20
C ARG A 13 -2.89 8.54 6.70
N PHE A 14 -3.76 8.22 7.63
CA PHE A 14 -5.17 7.95 7.34
C PHE A 14 -5.99 9.24 7.35
N ASP A 15 -6.91 9.31 6.41
CA ASP A 15 -8.04 10.22 6.42
C ASP A 15 -9.29 9.34 6.40
N GLY A 16 -9.94 9.21 7.55
CA GLY A 16 -10.98 8.19 7.73
C GLY A 16 -10.42 6.79 7.52
N PHE A 17 -11.02 6.04 6.60
CA PHE A 17 -10.59 4.67 6.25
C PHE A 17 -9.58 4.62 5.10
N GLU A 18 -9.17 5.75 4.57
CA GLU A 18 -8.24 5.83 3.45
C GLU A 18 -6.86 6.25 3.92
N HIS A 19 -5.87 5.40 3.63
CA HIS A 19 -4.48 5.75 3.83
C HIS A 19 -3.96 6.49 2.61
N ARG A 20 -3.21 7.56 2.82
CA ARG A 20 -2.60 8.40 1.78
C ARG A 20 -1.10 8.47 1.97
N PHE A 21 -0.38 8.21 0.90
CA PHE A 21 1.08 8.18 0.88
C PHE A 21 1.60 8.98 -0.32
N ALA A 22 2.45 9.97 -0.06
CA ALA A 22 3.00 10.84 -1.10
C ALA A 22 4.26 10.23 -1.72
N VAL A 23 4.38 10.33 -3.03
CA VAL A 23 5.54 9.88 -3.80
C VAL A 23 5.88 10.95 -4.84
N ARG A 24 7.18 11.26 -4.99
CA ARG A 24 7.65 12.09 -6.10
C ARG A 24 8.26 11.21 -7.18
N VAL A 25 7.99 11.53 -8.43
CA VAL A 25 8.59 10.84 -9.56
C VAL A 25 10.02 11.30 -9.75
N TYR A 26 10.97 10.36 -9.69
CA TYR A 26 12.37 10.60 -9.97
C TYR A 26 12.74 10.14 -11.38
N PHE A 27 13.92 10.57 -11.85
CA PHE A 27 14.44 10.20 -13.17
C PHE A 27 14.46 8.67 -13.37
N GLU A 28 14.88 7.91 -12.37
CA GLU A 28 14.93 6.44 -12.42
C GLU A 28 13.56 5.77 -12.63
N ASP A 29 12.46 6.50 -12.34
CA ASP A 29 11.11 5.97 -12.47
C ASP A 29 10.58 6.07 -13.91
N THR A 30 11.22 6.89 -14.76
CA THR A 30 10.77 7.18 -16.11
C THR A 30 11.40 6.27 -17.14
N ASP A 31 10.73 6.14 -18.28
CA ASP A 31 11.22 5.37 -19.42
C ASP A 31 11.55 6.27 -20.61
N LEU A 32 11.90 5.67 -21.74
CA LEU A 32 12.29 6.40 -22.95
C LEU A 32 11.19 7.33 -23.47
N SER A 33 9.93 7.06 -23.20
CA SER A 33 8.81 7.92 -23.61
C SER A 33 8.64 9.15 -22.73
N GLY A 34 9.42 9.28 -21.65
CA GLY A 34 9.36 10.43 -20.75
C GLY A 34 8.28 10.36 -19.70
N VAL A 35 7.61 9.23 -19.56
CA VAL A 35 6.59 8.98 -18.54
C VAL A 35 7.06 7.90 -17.58
N VAL A 36 6.38 7.77 -16.44
CA VAL A 36 6.67 6.71 -15.48
C VAL A 36 6.46 5.35 -16.14
N TYR A 37 7.49 4.50 -16.03
CA TYR A 37 7.41 3.11 -16.50
C TYR A 37 6.30 2.37 -15.75
N HIS A 38 5.43 1.67 -16.48
CA HIS A 38 4.19 1.12 -15.93
C HIS A 38 4.39 0.22 -14.69
N ALA A 39 5.50 -0.51 -14.62
CA ALA A 39 5.79 -1.34 -13.46
C ALA A 39 6.06 -0.55 -12.18
N ASN A 40 6.45 0.72 -12.29
CA ASN A 40 6.77 1.54 -11.13
C ASN A 40 5.53 1.96 -10.34
N TYR A 41 4.35 1.99 -10.96
CA TYR A 41 3.11 2.18 -10.21
C TYR A 41 2.88 1.05 -9.20
N LEU A 42 3.25 -0.17 -9.54
CA LEU A 42 3.21 -1.31 -8.61
C LEU A 42 4.15 -1.11 -7.43
N ARG A 43 5.33 -0.54 -7.66
CA ARG A 43 6.29 -0.21 -6.60
C ARG A 43 5.79 0.90 -5.69
N TYR A 44 5.19 1.94 -6.25
CA TYR A 44 4.56 3.00 -5.46
C TYR A 44 3.46 2.45 -4.55
N MET A 45 2.63 1.55 -5.10
CA MET A 45 1.56 0.91 -4.35
C MET A 45 2.11 0.00 -3.25
N GLU A 46 3.21 -0.70 -3.49
CA GLU A 46 3.87 -1.53 -2.47
C GLU A 46 4.41 -0.69 -1.31
N ARG A 47 5.08 0.44 -1.63
CA ARG A 47 5.55 1.37 -0.59
C ARG A 47 4.40 1.88 0.26
N ALA A 48 3.29 2.23 -0.37
CA ALA A 48 2.09 2.69 0.33
C ALA A 48 1.51 1.61 1.25
N ARG A 49 1.45 0.35 0.80
CA ARG A 49 1.00 -0.76 1.65
C ARG A 49 1.92 -0.96 2.85
N SER A 50 3.22 -0.94 2.64
CA SER A 50 4.20 -1.07 3.72
C SER A 50 4.09 0.07 4.73
N ASP A 51 3.91 1.30 4.26
CA ASP A 51 3.70 2.46 5.13
C ASP A 51 2.39 2.35 5.92
N MET A 52 1.32 1.93 5.27
CA MET A 52 0.02 1.71 5.92
C MET A 52 0.13 0.76 7.11
N LEU A 53 0.83 -0.37 6.93
CA LEU A 53 1.03 -1.34 8.01
C LEU A 53 1.85 -0.75 9.15
N ARG A 54 2.89 0.02 8.82
CA ARG A 54 3.71 0.69 9.83
C ARG A 54 2.91 1.70 10.64
N VAL A 55 2.06 2.47 9.98
CA VAL A 55 1.21 3.48 10.63
C VAL A 55 0.25 2.85 11.64
N VAL A 56 -0.27 1.67 11.36
CA VAL A 56 -1.20 0.97 12.26
C VAL A 56 -0.50 0.06 13.28
N GLY A 57 0.83 0.07 13.32
CA GLY A 57 1.60 -0.65 14.33
C GLY A 57 1.91 -2.10 13.99
N ILE A 58 1.76 -2.50 12.73
CA ILE A 58 2.14 -3.84 12.28
C ILE A 58 3.61 -3.84 11.87
N ASP A 59 4.42 -4.63 12.58
CA ASP A 59 5.84 -4.78 12.33
C ASP A 59 6.11 -6.06 11.53
N GLN A 60 6.13 -5.91 10.21
CA GLN A 60 6.37 -7.02 9.29
C GLN A 60 7.76 -7.64 9.47
N ARG A 61 8.75 -6.80 9.69
CA ARG A 61 10.14 -7.25 9.84
C ARG A 61 10.31 -8.10 11.09
N ALA A 62 9.78 -7.67 12.22
CA ALA A 62 9.84 -8.44 13.45
C ALA A 62 9.12 -9.78 13.33
N ALA A 63 7.94 -9.80 12.69
CA ALA A 63 7.20 -11.03 12.44
C ALA A 63 7.97 -12.00 11.54
N HIS A 64 8.61 -11.50 10.50
CA HIS A 64 9.42 -12.32 9.59
C HIS A 64 10.65 -12.89 10.31
N GLU A 65 11.37 -12.07 11.07
CA GLU A 65 12.54 -12.50 11.86
C GLU A 65 12.17 -13.52 12.94
N ALA A 66 10.94 -13.45 13.47
CA ALA A 66 10.42 -14.44 14.41
C ALA A 66 9.91 -15.72 13.75
N GLY A 67 10.04 -15.87 12.43
CA GLY A 67 9.60 -17.05 11.70
C GLY A 67 8.09 -17.16 11.52
N GLN A 68 7.33 -16.07 11.72
CA GLN A 68 5.88 -16.10 11.63
C GLN A 68 5.37 -16.09 10.19
N GLY A 69 6.09 -15.45 9.30
CA GLY A 69 5.73 -15.41 7.89
C GLY A 69 6.03 -14.08 7.20
N ALA A 70 5.45 -13.92 6.02
CA ALA A 70 5.52 -12.71 5.21
C ALA A 70 4.28 -12.60 4.32
N TYR A 71 3.97 -11.38 3.87
CA TYR A 71 2.94 -11.19 2.86
C TYR A 71 3.47 -11.47 1.47
N ALA A 72 2.67 -12.17 0.67
CA ALA A 72 2.93 -12.38 -0.74
C ALA A 72 1.74 -11.88 -1.56
N VAL A 73 2.03 -11.14 -2.62
CA VAL A 73 1.00 -10.72 -3.56
C VAL A 73 0.54 -11.94 -4.37
N THR A 74 -0.75 -12.23 -4.32
CA THR A 74 -1.34 -13.37 -5.05
C THR A 74 -2.12 -12.93 -6.28
N ASP A 75 -2.60 -11.68 -6.31
CA ASP A 75 -3.38 -11.19 -7.43
C ASP A 75 -3.32 -9.66 -7.49
N ILE A 76 -3.20 -9.12 -8.70
CA ILE A 76 -3.29 -7.69 -8.97
C ILE A 76 -4.12 -7.49 -10.24
N ALA A 77 -5.17 -6.67 -10.12
CA ALA A 77 -5.86 -6.12 -11.28
C ALA A 77 -5.64 -4.61 -11.28
N ILE A 78 -5.04 -4.08 -12.34
CA ILE A 78 -4.71 -2.67 -12.44
C ILE A 78 -5.15 -2.10 -13.78
N ARG A 79 -5.72 -0.90 -13.75
CA ARG A 79 -6.04 -0.10 -14.93
C ARG A 79 -5.15 1.13 -14.93
N TYR A 80 -4.51 1.38 -16.07
CA TYR A 80 -3.70 2.57 -16.33
C TYR A 80 -4.53 3.56 -17.14
N ALA A 81 -4.92 4.66 -16.51
CA ALA A 81 -5.80 5.66 -17.14
C ALA A 81 -5.03 6.87 -17.67
N ALA A 82 -3.95 7.27 -17.01
CA ALA A 82 -3.11 8.39 -17.40
C ALA A 82 -1.70 8.17 -16.86
N SER A 83 -0.74 8.97 -17.34
CA SER A 83 0.67 8.81 -17.01
C SER A 83 1.20 9.98 -16.18
N ALA A 84 2.11 9.67 -15.27
CA ALA A 84 2.90 10.66 -14.56
C ALA A 84 4.23 10.92 -15.28
N ARG A 85 4.82 12.06 -14.99
CA ARG A 85 6.09 12.51 -15.56
C ARG A 85 7.08 12.85 -14.46
N LEU A 86 8.34 13.08 -14.85
CA LEU A 86 9.41 13.51 -13.96
C LEU A 86 8.96 14.71 -13.11
N ASP A 87 9.27 14.65 -11.82
CA ASP A 87 8.99 15.68 -10.81
C ASP A 87 7.50 15.82 -10.43
N ASP A 88 6.60 15.03 -11.01
CA ASP A 88 5.23 15.01 -10.53
C ASP A 88 5.17 14.51 -9.08
N ASP A 89 4.33 15.16 -8.29
CA ASP A 89 4.01 14.74 -6.93
C ASP A 89 2.73 13.92 -6.96
N LEU A 90 2.83 12.67 -6.51
CA LEU A 90 1.75 11.71 -6.56
C LEU A 90 1.24 11.40 -5.15
N VAL A 91 -0.02 11.00 -5.06
CA VAL A 91 -0.60 10.45 -3.85
C VAL A 91 -1.12 9.05 -4.16
N VAL A 92 -0.66 8.08 -3.39
CA VAL A 92 -1.21 6.71 -3.43
C VAL A 92 -2.26 6.60 -2.34
N THR A 93 -3.49 6.28 -2.73
CA THR A 93 -4.57 6.01 -1.79
C THR A 93 -4.73 4.52 -1.61
N SER A 94 -4.96 4.08 -0.39
CA SER A 94 -5.16 2.66 -0.07
C SER A 94 -6.34 2.50 0.88
N ARG A 95 -7.26 1.60 0.52
CA ARG A 95 -8.42 1.24 1.34
C ARG A 95 -8.46 -0.27 1.51
N LEU A 96 -8.58 -0.73 2.74
CA LEU A 96 -8.86 -2.13 2.99
C LEU A 96 -10.31 -2.41 2.63
N ILE A 97 -10.56 -3.33 1.72
CA ILE A 97 -11.91 -3.68 1.30
C ILE A 97 -12.36 -5.05 1.80
N GLU A 98 -11.42 -5.92 2.12
CA GLU A 98 -11.73 -7.25 2.64
C GLU A 98 -10.57 -7.77 3.48
N VAL A 99 -10.87 -8.45 4.57
CA VAL A 99 -9.91 -9.18 5.37
C VAL A 99 -10.47 -10.56 5.70
N SER A 100 -9.64 -11.58 5.56
CA SER A 100 -9.96 -12.96 5.96
C SER A 100 -8.88 -13.50 6.90
N ALA A 101 -8.99 -14.76 7.29
CA ALA A 101 -7.98 -15.38 8.15
C ALA A 101 -6.57 -15.34 7.55
N VAL A 102 -6.44 -15.39 6.22
CA VAL A 102 -5.15 -15.51 5.52
C VAL A 102 -4.87 -14.41 4.51
N ARG A 103 -5.86 -13.59 4.14
CA ARG A 103 -5.77 -12.62 3.04
C ARG A 103 -6.25 -11.24 3.44
N VAL A 104 -5.69 -10.25 2.74
CA VAL A 104 -6.17 -8.87 2.76
C VAL A 104 -6.33 -8.41 1.32
N VAL A 105 -7.45 -7.77 1.01
CA VAL A 105 -7.71 -7.16 -0.29
C VAL A 105 -7.71 -5.64 -0.12
N ILE A 106 -6.94 -4.96 -0.95
CA ILE A 106 -6.71 -3.53 -0.85
C ILE A 106 -7.03 -2.88 -2.19
N HIS A 107 -7.86 -1.85 -2.16
CA HIS A 107 -8.09 -0.98 -3.31
C HIS A 107 -7.09 0.17 -3.25
N GLN A 108 -6.30 0.34 -4.31
CA GLN A 108 -5.29 1.38 -4.37
C GLN A 108 -5.45 2.21 -5.64
N THR A 109 -5.29 3.52 -5.51
CA THR A 109 -5.18 4.44 -6.64
C THR A 109 -3.89 5.21 -6.56
N VAL A 110 -3.35 5.59 -7.72
CA VAL A 110 -2.25 6.56 -7.80
C VAL A 110 -2.82 7.81 -8.47
N ARG A 111 -2.66 8.95 -7.83
CA ARG A 111 -3.23 10.22 -8.27
C ARG A 111 -2.16 11.29 -8.40
N CYS A 112 -2.36 12.17 -9.38
CA CYS A 112 -1.61 13.43 -9.50
C CYS A 112 -2.63 14.57 -9.44
N GLY A 113 -2.70 15.26 -8.30
CA GLY A 113 -3.77 16.23 -8.04
C GLY A 113 -5.15 15.57 -8.12
N ALA A 114 -6.03 16.14 -8.92
CA ALA A 114 -7.37 15.61 -9.13
C ALA A 114 -7.42 14.45 -10.15
N VAL A 115 -6.33 14.18 -10.85
CA VAL A 115 -6.30 13.17 -11.91
C VAL A 115 -5.94 11.79 -11.34
N LYS A 116 -6.81 10.82 -11.55
CA LYS A 116 -6.52 9.43 -11.24
C LYS A 116 -5.69 8.81 -12.37
N LEU A 117 -4.48 8.37 -12.05
CA LEU A 117 -3.56 7.77 -13.01
C LEU A 117 -3.76 6.26 -13.12
N THR A 118 -3.89 5.58 -11.98
CA THR A 118 -4.14 4.14 -11.92
C THR A 118 -5.22 3.81 -10.91
N ASP A 119 -5.88 2.69 -11.13
CA ASP A 119 -6.87 2.12 -10.23
C ASP A 119 -6.60 0.62 -10.13
N ALA A 120 -6.41 0.12 -8.92
CA ALA A 120 -5.97 -1.26 -8.72
C ALA A 120 -6.68 -1.95 -7.56
N ARG A 121 -6.81 -3.27 -7.70
CA ARG A 121 -7.21 -4.18 -6.63
C ARG A 121 -6.07 -5.15 -6.40
N VAL A 122 -5.56 -5.20 -5.18
CA VAL A 122 -4.40 -6.02 -4.80
C VAL A 122 -4.83 -7.00 -3.72
N THR A 123 -4.53 -8.27 -3.92
CA THR A 123 -4.74 -9.32 -2.92
C THR A 123 -3.38 -9.79 -2.42
N VAL A 124 -3.20 -9.77 -1.10
CA VAL A 124 -2.01 -10.31 -0.44
C VAL A 124 -2.43 -11.43 0.50
N ALA A 125 -1.61 -12.47 0.57
CA ALA A 125 -1.79 -13.59 1.48
C ALA A 125 -0.65 -13.66 2.48
N TRP A 126 -0.95 -14.01 3.72
CA TRP A 126 0.05 -14.32 4.71
C TRP A 126 0.57 -15.73 4.47
N VAL A 127 1.87 -15.87 4.27
CA VAL A 127 2.52 -17.14 4.00
C VAL A 127 3.57 -17.44 5.07
N GLY A 128 3.61 -18.69 5.51
CA GLY A 128 4.63 -19.15 6.45
C GLY A 128 5.97 -19.40 5.77
N PRO A 129 7.01 -19.79 6.56
CA PRO A 129 8.34 -20.05 6.02
C PRO A 129 8.39 -21.15 4.95
N ASN A 130 7.39 -22.03 4.92
CA ASN A 130 7.26 -23.07 3.89
C ASN A 130 6.59 -22.57 2.59
N GLY A 131 6.25 -21.26 2.49
CA GLY A 131 5.59 -20.66 1.34
C GLY A 131 4.10 -20.95 1.22
N ARG A 132 3.49 -21.60 2.21
CA ARG A 132 2.06 -21.91 2.20
C ARG A 132 1.25 -20.86 2.95
N PRO A 133 0.00 -20.60 2.54
CA PRO A 133 -0.89 -19.72 3.28
C PRO A 133 -1.00 -20.14 4.74
N ARG A 134 -1.01 -19.15 5.59
CA ARG A 134 -1.03 -19.30 7.03
C ARG A 134 -1.95 -18.25 7.63
N ARG A 135 -2.56 -18.57 8.76
CA ARG A 135 -3.41 -17.60 9.46
C ARG A 135 -2.60 -16.38 9.90
N GLN A 136 -3.12 -15.21 9.59
CA GLN A 136 -2.54 -13.95 10.06
C GLN A 136 -2.58 -13.90 11.59
N PRO A 137 -1.63 -13.19 12.25
CA PRO A 137 -1.71 -12.95 13.69
C PRO A 137 -3.08 -12.36 14.08
N ALA A 138 -3.67 -12.85 15.16
CA ALA A 138 -5.04 -12.48 15.55
C ALA A 138 -5.18 -10.99 15.86
N ASP A 139 -4.16 -10.37 16.45
CA ASP A 139 -4.13 -8.93 16.72
C ASP A 139 -4.10 -8.11 15.43
N TRP A 140 -3.44 -8.59 14.37
CA TRP A 140 -3.45 -7.94 13.07
C TRP A 140 -4.83 -7.99 12.41
N ILE A 141 -5.49 -9.14 12.47
CA ILE A 141 -6.86 -9.27 11.94
C ILE A 141 -7.79 -8.29 12.64
N ALA A 142 -7.66 -8.14 13.96
CA ALA A 142 -8.46 -7.19 14.72
C ALA A 142 -8.21 -5.74 14.28
N ILE A 143 -6.95 -5.37 14.00
CA ILE A 143 -6.60 -4.05 13.45
C ILE A 143 -7.25 -3.84 12.10
N TYR A 144 -7.11 -4.81 11.18
CA TYR A 144 -7.68 -4.71 9.83
C TYR A 144 -9.20 -4.59 9.85
N GLN A 145 -9.88 -5.35 10.70
CA GLN A 145 -11.34 -5.30 10.80
C GLN A 145 -11.87 -3.91 11.15
N ARG A 146 -11.11 -3.14 11.93
CA ARG A 146 -11.44 -1.75 12.25
C ARG A 146 -11.17 -0.78 11.11
N LEU A 147 -10.33 -1.17 10.15
CA LEU A 147 -9.91 -0.34 9.03
C LEU A 147 -10.69 -0.62 7.74
N VAL A 148 -11.44 -1.72 7.68
CA VAL A 148 -12.20 -2.07 6.47
C VAL A 148 -13.11 -0.92 6.09
N TRP A 149 -12.98 -0.49 4.83
CA TRP A 149 -13.76 0.61 4.28
C TRP A 149 -15.24 0.25 4.24
N GLN A 150 -16.07 1.13 4.80
CA GLN A 150 -17.50 0.91 4.94
C GLN A 150 -18.33 1.49 3.79
N GLY A 151 -17.65 1.87 2.70
CA GLY A 151 -18.30 2.59 1.62
C GLY A 151 -18.30 4.10 1.91
N ASP A 152 -18.62 4.90 0.89
CA ASP A 152 -18.93 6.30 1.12
C ASP A 152 -20.20 6.33 1.94
N THR A 153 -20.06 6.62 3.23
CA THR A 153 -21.23 6.95 4.01
C THR A 153 -21.92 8.08 3.28
N GLN A 154 -23.03 7.77 2.69
CA GLN A 154 -23.91 8.77 2.13
C GLN A 154 -24.13 9.76 3.25
N HIS A 155 -23.54 10.94 3.15
CA HIS A 155 -23.94 12.01 4.01
C HIS A 155 -25.41 12.25 3.73
N PRO A 156 -26.25 12.14 4.77
CA PRO A 156 -27.64 12.47 4.58
C PRO A 156 -27.78 13.93 4.18
#